data_ef31e17e82c215105e3f2eaa043ed7d0
#
_entry.id   ef31e17e82c215105e3f2eaa043ed7d0
#
_cell.length_a   1.000
_cell.length_b   1.000
_cell.length_c   1.000
_cell.angle_alpha   90.00
_cell.angle_beta   90.00
_cell.angle_gamma   90.00
#
_symmetry.space_group_name_H-M   'P 1'
#
loop_
_entity.id
_entity.type
_entity.pdbx_description
1 polymer ?
#
loop_
_entity_poly.entity_id
_entity_poly.type
_entity_poly.pdbx_seq_one_letter_code
_entity_poly.pdbx_strand_id
1 'polypeptide(L)'
;MEEVYLERFPEEGNSVHLLDIPSNEKDWYNPEHVNHWDKIRNVRRVVTGAIEVLRQDKVIGSSLEACPIIYIKDKELFDIIKSVDMSEVCITSSINVEFSLSSIPDSCFTLDDVPDVGVICKTAQGKKCQRCWTLNLPIDKSEGDDLCDRCKQAVI
;
A
#
# COMPACT_ATOMS: atom_id res chain seq x y z
N MET A 1 -22.39 -15.17 3.49
CA MET A 1 -21.34 -16.15 3.08
C MET A 1 -21.89 -17.56 3.05
N GLU A 2 -22.62 -17.99 4.07
CA GLU A 2 -23.26 -19.30 4.15
C GLU A 2 -24.18 -19.62 2.96
N GLU A 3 -25.10 -18.73 2.62
CA GLU A 3 -26.04 -18.90 1.50
C GLU A 3 -25.30 -19.10 0.17
N VAL A 4 -24.27 -18.29 -0.08
CA VAL A 4 -23.44 -18.39 -1.30
C VAL A 4 -22.66 -19.72 -1.34
N TYR A 5 -22.21 -20.21 -0.19
CA TYR A 5 -21.52 -21.49 -0.08
C TYR A 5 -22.47 -22.65 -0.41
N LEU A 6 -23.65 -22.70 0.21
CA LEU A 6 -24.65 -23.73 -0.01
C LEU A 6 -25.21 -23.73 -1.43
N GLU A 7 -25.35 -22.55 -2.06
CA GLU A 7 -25.73 -22.44 -3.46
C GLU A 7 -24.68 -23.03 -4.41
N ARG A 8 -23.39 -22.81 -4.09
CA ARG A 8 -22.27 -23.30 -4.92
C ARG A 8 -21.95 -24.77 -4.69
N PHE A 9 -22.16 -25.27 -3.47
CA PHE A 9 -21.83 -26.63 -3.03
C PHE A 9 -23.04 -27.32 -2.36
N PRO A 10 -24.16 -27.50 -3.07
CA PRO A 10 -25.41 -28.03 -2.48
C PRO A 10 -25.28 -29.47 -1.98
N GLU A 11 -24.34 -30.23 -2.55
CA GLU A 11 -24.10 -31.64 -2.21
C GLU A 11 -23.49 -31.83 -0.79
N GLU A 12 -22.81 -30.82 -0.29
CA GLU A 12 -22.06 -30.93 0.96
C GLU A 12 -22.96 -30.81 2.19
N GLY A 13 -24.09 -30.14 2.08
CA GLY A 13 -25.15 -30.05 3.13
C GLY A 13 -24.71 -29.48 4.49
N ASN A 14 -23.44 -29.12 4.62
CA ASN A 14 -22.83 -28.60 5.85
C ASN A 14 -22.57 -27.09 5.77
N SER A 15 -22.59 -26.46 6.94
CA SER A 15 -22.20 -25.05 7.06
C SER A 15 -20.74 -24.84 6.73
N VAL A 16 -20.43 -23.79 5.97
CA VAL A 16 -19.03 -23.33 5.71
C VAL A 16 -18.26 -23.07 7.02
N HIS A 17 -18.96 -22.74 8.10
CA HIS A 17 -18.37 -22.47 9.41
C HIS A 17 -17.96 -23.74 10.19
N LEU A 18 -18.42 -24.91 9.72
CA LEU A 18 -18.07 -26.21 10.30
C LEU A 18 -16.95 -26.93 9.52
N LEU A 19 -16.48 -26.33 8.44
CA LEU A 19 -15.37 -26.90 7.68
C LEU A 19 -14.05 -26.76 8.44
N ASP A 20 -13.21 -27.77 8.33
CA ASP A 20 -11.85 -27.70 8.83
C ASP A 20 -11.06 -26.66 8.05
N ILE A 21 -10.17 -25.95 8.74
CA ILE A 21 -9.21 -25.05 8.09
C ILE A 21 -8.29 -25.92 7.23
N PRO A 22 -8.20 -25.67 5.91
CA PRO A 22 -7.34 -26.45 5.04
C PRO A 22 -5.88 -26.40 5.51
N SER A 23 -5.20 -27.54 5.47
CA SER A 23 -3.77 -27.59 5.75
C SER A 23 -3.01 -26.77 4.71
N ASN A 24 -1.98 -26.04 5.17
CA ASN A 24 -1.10 -25.31 4.26
C ASN A 24 -0.37 -26.30 3.34
N GLU A 25 -0.51 -26.09 2.04
CA GLU A 25 0.29 -26.80 1.04
C GLU A 25 1.77 -26.42 1.23
N LYS A 26 2.64 -27.41 1.39
CA LYS A 26 4.08 -27.17 1.59
C LYS A 26 4.71 -26.42 0.42
N ASP A 27 4.19 -26.62 -0.78
CA ASP A 27 4.66 -26.00 -2.02
C ASP A 27 4.32 -24.50 -2.12
N TRP A 28 3.43 -23.98 -1.23
CA TRP A 28 3.14 -22.56 -1.17
C TRP A 28 4.19 -21.76 -0.39
N TYR A 29 5.04 -22.46 0.38
CA TYR A 29 6.09 -21.81 1.14
C TYR A 29 7.31 -21.53 0.27
N ASN A 30 7.62 -20.26 0.06
CA ASN A 30 8.83 -19.82 -0.65
C ASN A 30 9.65 -18.88 0.27
N PRO A 31 10.81 -19.37 0.79
CA PRO A 31 11.63 -18.59 1.72
C PRO A 31 12.15 -17.27 1.13
N GLU A 32 12.46 -17.23 -0.17
CA GLU A 32 12.93 -16.01 -0.85
C GLU A 32 11.83 -14.95 -0.86
N HIS A 33 10.59 -15.35 -1.17
CA HIS A 33 9.44 -14.45 -1.11
C HIS A 33 9.17 -13.96 0.30
N VAL A 34 9.31 -14.81 1.32
CA VAL A 34 9.14 -14.40 2.72
C VAL A 34 10.14 -13.30 3.08
N ASN A 35 11.44 -13.52 2.83
CA ASN A 35 12.48 -12.54 3.11
C ASN A 35 12.28 -11.24 2.34
N HIS A 36 11.85 -11.33 1.07
CA HIS A 36 11.56 -10.17 0.22
C HIS A 36 10.42 -9.34 0.81
N TRP A 37 9.32 -9.99 1.18
CA TRP A 37 8.17 -9.32 1.77
C TRP A 37 8.44 -8.79 3.17
N ASP A 38 9.32 -9.40 3.96
CA ASP A 38 9.71 -8.87 5.27
C ASP A 38 10.46 -7.53 5.12
N LYS A 39 11.34 -7.39 4.12
CA LYS A 39 11.97 -6.12 3.79
C LYS A 39 10.93 -5.07 3.39
N ILE A 40 9.96 -5.42 2.52
CA ILE A 40 8.87 -4.53 2.10
C ILE A 40 8.00 -4.10 3.30
N ARG A 41 7.65 -5.02 4.19
CA ARG A 41 6.86 -4.73 5.40
C ARG A 41 7.58 -3.76 6.34
N ASN A 42 8.90 -3.90 6.49
CA ASN A 42 9.70 -2.98 7.30
C ASN A 42 9.66 -1.56 6.72
N VAL A 43 9.86 -1.40 5.42
CA VAL A 43 9.70 -0.08 4.76
C VAL A 43 8.28 0.45 4.94
N ARG A 44 7.25 -0.39 4.75
CA ARG A 44 5.86 0.00 4.99
C ARG A 44 5.62 0.51 6.41
N ARG A 45 6.26 -0.08 7.43
CA ARG A 45 6.16 0.39 8.84
C ARG A 45 6.66 1.83 8.97
N VAL A 46 7.78 2.19 8.34
CA VAL A 46 8.31 3.56 8.36
C VAL A 46 7.32 4.52 7.66
N VAL A 47 6.80 4.12 6.50
CA VAL A 47 5.81 4.92 5.75
C VAL A 47 4.54 5.15 6.58
N THR A 48 3.98 4.09 7.17
CA THR A 48 2.75 4.20 7.98
C THR A 48 2.97 5.02 9.24
N GLY A 49 4.17 4.95 9.85
CA GLY A 49 4.54 5.82 10.97
C GLY A 49 4.57 7.29 10.58
N ALA A 50 5.19 7.62 9.43
CA ALA A 50 5.21 9.00 8.92
C ALA A 50 3.81 9.53 8.58
N ILE A 51 2.94 8.69 8.03
CA ILE A 51 1.53 9.03 7.74
C ILE A 51 0.77 9.32 9.05
N GLU A 52 1.01 8.51 10.09
CA GLU A 52 0.32 8.68 11.36
C GLU A 52 0.67 10.00 12.06
N VAL A 53 1.89 10.51 11.91
CA VAL A 53 2.25 11.87 12.37
C VAL A 53 1.32 12.92 11.74
N LEU A 54 1.14 12.91 10.42
CA LEU A 54 0.24 13.84 9.74
C LEU A 54 -1.23 13.70 10.15
N ARG A 55 -1.65 12.47 10.49
CA ARG A 55 -3.01 12.22 10.99
C ARG A 55 -3.21 12.80 12.40
N GLN A 56 -2.23 12.63 13.29
CA GLN A 56 -2.25 13.20 14.64
C GLN A 56 -2.30 14.73 14.59
N ASP A 57 -1.55 15.32 13.66
CA ASP A 57 -1.54 16.78 13.42
C ASP A 57 -2.80 17.26 12.67
N LYS A 58 -3.73 16.36 12.33
CA LYS A 58 -4.97 16.64 11.60
C LYS A 58 -4.74 17.27 10.21
N VAL A 59 -3.58 17.06 9.61
CA VAL A 59 -3.24 17.53 8.26
C VAL A 59 -3.94 16.66 7.20
N ILE A 60 -4.09 15.36 7.48
CA ILE A 60 -4.81 14.40 6.64
C ILE A 60 -5.82 13.60 7.47
N GLY A 61 -6.92 13.17 6.85
CA GLY A 61 -7.91 12.28 7.45
C GLY A 61 -7.75 10.81 7.02
N SER A 62 -7.16 10.59 5.86
CA SER A 62 -6.98 9.26 5.26
C SER A 62 -5.58 9.09 4.69
N SER A 63 -5.06 7.86 4.69
CA SER A 63 -3.79 7.53 4.02
C SER A 63 -3.82 7.82 2.52
N LEU A 64 -4.99 7.80 1.88
CA LEU A 64 -5.18 8.19 0.48
C LEU A 64 -4.96 9.69 0.23
N GLU A 65 -4.89 10.52 1.27
CA GLU A 65 -4.54 11.94 1.17
C GLU A 65 -3.02 12.16 1.28
N ALA A 66 -2.25 11.10 1.47
CA ALA A 66 -0.80 11.14 1.59
C ALA A 66 -0.07 10.86 0.27
N CYS A 67 1.07 11.54 0.09
CA CYS A 67 2.05 11.33 -0.96
C CYS A 67 3.45 11.24 -0.33
N PRO A 68 3.83 10.10 0.25
CA PRO A 68 5.13 9.92 0.87
C PRO A 68 6.29 9.91 -0.15
N ILE A 69 7.45 10.42 0.30
CA ILE A 69 8.74 10.26 -0.38
C ILE A 69 9.59 9.37 0.51
N ILE A 70 10.01 8.21 0.00
CA ILE A 70 10.83 7.22 0.69
C ILE A 70 12.28 7.41 0.25
N TYR A 71 13.19 7.66 1.20
CA TYR A 71 14.63 7.72 0.99
C TYR A 71 15.25 6.43 1.48
N ILE A 72 16.03 5.76 0.64
CA ILE A 72 16.68 4.47 0.96
C ILE A 72 18.17 4.58 0.68
N LYS A 73 19.01 4.16 1.64
CA LYS A 73 20.47 4.12 1.50
C LYS A 73 20.99 2.81 0.92
N ASP A 74 20.36 1.71 1.29
CA ASP A 74 20.75 0.39 0.83
C ASP A 74 20.27 0.14 -0.60
N LYS A 75 21.21 -0.20 -1.50
CA LYS A 75 20.92 -0.38 -2.92
C LYS A 75 20.07 -1.61 -3.19
N GLU A 76 20.30 -2.72 -2.48
CA GLU A 76 19.52 -3.94 -2.64
C GLU A 76 18.07 -3.70 -2.22
N LEU A 77 17.88 -3.05 -1.06
CA LEU A 77 16.56 -2.67 -0.57
C LEU A 77 15.84 -1.73 -1.55
N PHE A 78 16.55 -0.74 -2.10
CA PHE A 78 15.99 0.16 -3.10
C PHE A 78 15.46 -0.58 -4.33
N ASP A 79 16.24 -1.54 -4.87
CA ASP A 79 15.85 -2.32 -6.04
C ASP A 79 14.63 -3.20 -5.74
N ILE A 80 14.56 -3.78 -4.53
CA ILE A 80 13.40 -4.52 -4.04
C ILE A 80 12.16 -3.61 -4.00
N ILE A 81 12.26 -2.44 -3.38
CA ILE A 81 11.13 -1.51 -3.22
C ILE A 81 10.67 -0.96 -4.57
N LYS A 82 11.58 -0.77 -5.52
CA LYS A 82 11.22 -0.38 -6.90
C LYS A 82 10.52 -1.47 -7.71
N SER A 83 10.65 -2.74 -7.33
CA SER A 83 10.00 -3.86 -8.02
C SER A 83 8.51 -4.02 -7.70
N VAL A 84 8.01 -3.30 -6.69
CA VAL A 84 6.60 -3.35 -6.25
C VAL A 84 5.95 -1.98 -6.30
N ASP A 85 4.63 -1.94 -6.47
CA ASP A 85 3.88 -0.70 -6.31
C ASP A 85 3.67 -0.39 -4.82
N MET A 86 4.56 0.42 -4.26
CA MET A 86 4.48 0.82 -2.86
C MET A 86 3.25 1.67 -2.54
N SER A 87 2.62 2.32 -3.52
CA SER A 87 1.40 3.09 -3.29
C SER A 87 0.22 2.15 -2.98
N GLU A 88 0.17 1.01 -3.62
CA GLU A 88 -0.82 -0.04 -3.30
C GLU A 88 -0.50 -0.71 -1.95
N VAL A 89 0.78 -1.04 -1.69
CA VAL A 89 1.21 -1.66 -0.42
C VAL A 89 0.90 -0.77 0.79
N CYS A 90 1.08 0.54 0.67
CA CYS A 90 0.86 1.51 1.75
C CYS A 90 -0.54 2.15 1.74
N ILE A 91 -1.35 1.87 0.70
CA ILE A 91 -2.71 2.44 0.51
C ILE A 91 -2.65 3.97 0.50
N THR A 92 -1.83 4.52 -0.41
CA THR A 92 -1.67 5.97 -0.61
C THR A 92 -2.04 6.36 -2.04
N SER A 93 -2.24 7.64 -2.30
CA SER A 93 -2.52 8.10 -3.68
C SER A 93 -1.32 7.99 -4.59
N SER A 94 -0.13 8.21 -4.07
CA SER A 94 1.14 8.04 -4.78
C SER A 94 2.28 7.90 -3.78
N ILE A 95 3.40 7.31 -4.21
CA ILE A 95 4.66 7.25 -3.46
C ILE A 95 5.81 7.51 -4.42
N ASN A 96 6.78 8.31 -3.98
CA ASN A 96 8.06 8.46 -4.64
C ASN A 96 9.14 7.70 -3.86
N VAL A 97 10.01 7.00 -4.57
CA VAL A 97 11.14 6.29 -3.97
C VAL A 97 12.44 6.86 -4.52
N GLU A 98 13.29 7.36 -3.63
CA GLU A 98 14.56 8.00 -3.95
C GLU A 98 15.73 7.23 -3.32
N PHE A 99 16.76 7.00 -4.12
CA PHE A 99 18.01 6.43 -3.63
C PHE A 99 18.90 7.53 -3.07
N SER A 100 19.35 7.39 -1.81
CA SER A 100 20.17 8.40 -1.14
C SER A 100 21.56 7.87 -0.87
N LEU A 101 22.54 8.29 -1.68
CA LEU A 101 23.94 7.84 -1.57
C LEU A 101 24.66 8.39 -0.32
N SER A 102 24.29 9.55 0.19
CA SER A 102 25.05 10.23 1.23
C SER A 102 24.39 10.18 2.62
N SER A 103 23.17 10.63 2.74
CA SER A 103 22.43 10.64 4.03
C SER A 103 20.94 10.73 3.81
N ILE A 104 20.18 10.17 4.74
CA ILE A 104 18.74 10.44 4.84
C ILE A 104 18.61 11.87 5.38
N PRO A 105 17.75 12.73 4.80
CA PRO A 105 17.52 14.08 5.32
C PRO A 105 17.07 14.05 6.79
N ASP A 106 17.59 14.98 7.61
CA ASP A 106 17.26 15.04 9.05
C ASP A 106 15.76 15.27 9.33
N SER A 107 15.04 15.80 8.35
CA SER A 107 13.59 16.01 8.43
C SER A 107 12.74 14.76 8.18
N CYS A 108 13.38 13.62 7.85
CA CYS A 108 12.67 12.37 7.63
C CYS A 108 12.20 11.75 8.95
N PHE A 109 11.01 11.16 8.89
CA PHE A 109 10.60 10.16 9.89
C PHE A 109 11.41 8.89 9.68
N THR A 110 11.97 8.35 10.75
CA THR A 110 12.78 7.12 10.76
C THR A 110 12.35 6.21 11.90
N LEU A 111 12.71 4.95 11.83
CA LEU A 111 12.59 3.98 12.94
C LEU A 111 13.97 3.42 13.27
N ASP A 112 14.29 3.27 14.54
CA ASP A 112 15.60 2.80 15.01
C ASP A 112 15.96 1.40 14.50
N ASP A 113 14.96 0.55 14.34
CA ASP A 113 15.11 -0.81 13.81
C ASP A 113 15.12 -0.89 12.26
N VAL A 114 14.95 0.25 11.57
CA VAL A 114 15.02 0.36 10.10
C VAL A 114 15.86 1.59 9.71
N PRO A 115 17.15 1.61 10.05
CA PRO A 115 17.99 2.84 10.00
C PRO A 115 18.28 3.35 8.58
N ASP A 116 18.18 2.48 7.55
CA ASP A 116 18.50 2.83 6.16
C ASP A 116 17.32 3.40 5.37
N VAL A 117 16.20 3.66 6.06
CA VAL A 117 14.97 4.17 5.47
C VAL A 117 14.49 5.42 6.20
N GLY A 118 14.21 6.47 5.45
CA GLY A 118 13.57 7.67 5.97
C GLY A 118 12.40 8.09 5.08
N VAL A 119 11.40 8.71 5.66
CA VAL A 119 10.18 9.10 4.94
C VAL A 119 9.82 10.54 5.24
N ILE A 120 9.61 11.32 4.18
CA ILE A 120 8.93 12.63 4.27
C ILE A 120 7.54 12.45 3.71
N CYS A 121 6.53 12.63 4.55
CA CYS A 121 5.14 12.53 4.11
C CYS A 121 4.61 13.91 3.71
N LYS A 122 4.07 14.00 2.49
CA LYS A 122 3.40 15.18 1.95
C LYS A 122 1.92 14.86 1.70
N THR A 123 1.10 15.90 1.57
CA THR A 123 -0.29 15.74 1.13
C THR A 123 -0.34 15.49 -0.38
N ALA A 124 -1.17 14.54 -0.78
CA ALA A 124 -1.42 14.26 -2.19
C ALA A 124 -2.15 15.45 -2.85
N GLN A 125 -1.85 15.70 -4.11
CA GLN A 125 -2.48 16.74 -4.91
C GLN A 125 -3.38 16.12 -5.97
N GLY A 126 -4.47 16.82 -6.33
CA GLY A 126 -5.41 16.39 -7.34
C GLY A 126 -6.84 16.27 -6.84
N LYS A 127 -7.76 15.94 -7.77
CA LYS A 127 -9.14 15.62 -7.43
C LYS A 127 -9.29 14.16 -7.03
N LYS A 128 -10.25 13.89 -6.17
CA LYS A 128 -10.58 12.57 -5.66
C LYS A 128 -11.33 11.76 -6.70
N CYS A 129 -10.85 10.55 -7.00
CA CYS A 129 -11.60 9.59 -7.80
C CYS A 129 -12.83 9.11 -7.02
N GLN A 130 -14.01 9.12 -7.65
CA GLN A 130 -15.27 8.74 -7.00
C GLN A 130 -15.38 7.26 -6.65
N ARG A 131 -14.57 6.40 -7.29
CA ARG A 131 -14.60 4.95 -7.04
C ARG A 131 -13.52 4.50 -6.05
N CYS A 132 -12.25 4.80 -6.29
CA CYS A 132 -11.15 4.31 -5.45
C CYS A 132 -10.65 5.33 -4.41
N TRP A 133 -11.11 6.59 -4.51
CA TRP A 133 -10.85 7.69 -3.59
C TRP A 133 -9.40 8.21 -3.56
N THR A 134 -8.55 7.74 -4.46
CA THR A 134 -7.20 8.30 -4.63
C THR A 134 -7.27 9.73 -5.18
N LEU A 135 -6.33 10.57 -4.76
CA LEU A 135 -6.18 11.95 -5.23
C LEU A 135 -5.17 11.99 -6.39
N ASN A 136 -5.55 11.52 -7.56
CA ASN A 136 -4.69 11.41 -8.73
C ASN A 136 -5.32 11.96 -10.01
N LEU A 137 -6.54 12.53 -9.92
CA LEU A 137 -7.17 13.16 -11.06
C LEU A 137 -6.59 14.56 -11.29
N PRO A 138 -6.42 15.00 -12.55
CA PRO A 138 -6.08 16.36 -12.87
C PRO A 138 -7.05 17.37 -12.26
N ILE A 139 -6.54 18.50 -11.77
CA ILE A 139 -7.37 19.54 -11.09
C ILE A 139 -8.33 20.20 -12.07
N ASP A 140 -7.93 20.31 -13.33
CA ASP A 140 -8.63 20.95 -14.43
C ASP A 140 -9.60 20.03 -15.20
N LYS A 141 -9.77 18.78 -14.75
CA LYS A 141 -10.66 17.82 -15.40
C LYS A 141 -12.11 18.31 -15.35
N SER A 142 -12.81 18.25 -16.51
CA SER A 142 -14.21 18.68 -16.63
C SER A 142 -15.14 17.86 -15.73
N GLU A 143 -16.25 18.49 -15.31
CA GLU A 143 -17.31 17.81 -14.56
C GLU A 143 -17.85 16.63 -15.38
N GLY A 144 -18.00 15.46 -14.74
CA GLY A 144 -18.52 14.24 -15.32
C GLY A 144 -17.46 13.15 -15.61
N ASP A 145 -16.15 13.46 -15.55
CA ASP A 145 -15.10 12.46 -15.65
C ASP A 145 -14.37 12.27 -14.30
N ASP A 146 -15.10 11.71 -13.33
CA ASP A 146 -14.69 11.59 -11.93
C ASP A 146 -13.97 10.28 -11.60
N LEU A 147 -13.59 9.49 -12.62
CA LEU A 147 -12.85 8.25 -12.44
C LEU A 147 -11.40 8.40 -12.90
N CYS A 148 -10.47 7.83 -12.14
CA CYS A 148 -9.09 7.66 -12.59
C CYS A 148 -8.99 6.58 -13.68
N ASP A 149 -7.88 6.57 -14.43
CA ASP A 149 -7.72 5.68 -15.59
C ASP A 149 -7.82 4.19 -15.20
N ARG A 150 -7.26 3.80 -14.04
CA ARG A 150 -7.40 2.46 -13.48
C ARG A 150 -8.89 2.10 -13.24
N CYS A 151 -9.64 3.02 -12.67
CA CYS A 151 -11.06 2.79 -12.40
C CYS A 151 -11.91 2.77 -13.67
N LYS A 152 -11.57 3.56 -14.68
CA LYS A 152 -12.22 3.50 -15.99
C LYS A 152 -12.03 2.14 -16.64
N GLN A 153 -10.80 1.63 -16.66
CA GLN A 153 -10.49 0.30 -17.22
C GLN A 153 -11.22 -0.84 -16.49
N ALA A 154 -11.54 -0.67 -15.21
CA ALA A 154 -12.19 -1.70 -14.40
C ALA A 154 -13.72 -1.72 -14.50
N VAL A 155 -14.36 -0.73 -15.14
CA VAL A 155 -15.83 -0.61 -15.28
C VAL A 155 -16.30 -0.71 -16.74
N ILE A 156 -15.40 -1.04 -17.67
CA ILE A 156 -15.73 -1.32 -19.09
C ILE A 156 -16.27 -2.74 -19.25
#